data_cfe1c1a4fbe1d75a1afb1f02479168fa
#
_entry.id   cfe1c1a4fbe1d75a1afb1f02479168fa
#
_cell.length_a   1.000
_cell.length_b   1.000
_cell.length_c   1.000
_cell.angle_alpha   90.00
_cell.angle_beta   90.00
_cell.angle_gamma   90.00
#
_symmetry.space_group_name_H-M   'P 1'
#
loop_
_entity.id
_entity.type
_entity.pdbx_description
1 polymer ?
#
loop_
_entity_poly.entity_id
_entity_poly.type
_entity_poly.pdbx_seq_one_letter_code
_entity_poly.pdbx_strand_id
1 'polypeptide(L)'
;ATVKFFLYTFLGSVFMLIALIYLYFKTGGYSISDFHSVPLSMREQLLIFLAFLFAFAVKIPMWPVHTWLPDAHVEAPTGGSVILAAILLKMGGYGFLRFSLPIAPDASAYLSSFMVALSLVAIIYIGLVAIAQTDMKKLIAYSSISHMGFVTLGTFVFFSIGTQTASSETMSLALT
;
A
#
# COMPACT_ATOMS: atom_id res chain seq x y z
N ALA A 1 -18.00 -2.41 14.47
CA ALA A 1 -17.14 -1.62 13.57
C ALA A 1 -15.92 -1.05 14.27
N THR A 2 -16.07 -0.33 15.41
CA THR A 2 -14.98 0.37 16.12
C THR A 2 -13.83 -0.56 16.52
N VAL A 3 -14.10 -1.69 17.14
CA VAL A 3 -13.05 -2.65 17.55
C VAL A 3 -12.31 -3.21 16.32
N LYS A 4 -13.04 -3.52 15.25
CA LYS A 4 -12.47 -4.01 14.00
C LYS A 4 -11.54 -2.96 13.37
N PHE A 5 -12.01 -1.72 13.24
CA PHE A 5 -11.20 -0.60 12.74
C PHE A 5 -9.94 -0.39 13.60
N PHE A 6 -10.09 -0.38 14.91
CA PHE A 6 -8.97 -0.19 15.85
C PHE A 6 -7.92 -1.30 15.70
N LEU A 7 -8.34 -2.57 15.69
CA LEU A 7 -7.41 -3.70 15.59
C LEU A 7 -6.64 -3.70 14.27
N TYR A 8 -7.31 -3.45 13.14
CA TYR A 8 -6.63 -3.39 11.83
C TYR A 8 -5.60 -2.26 11.78
N THR A 9 -6.00 -1.05 12.19
CA THR A 9 -5.11 0.11 12.14
C THR A 9 -3.96 0.02 13.13
N PHE A 10 -4.22 -0.51 14.33
CA PHE A 10 -3.21 -0.72 15.36
C PHE A 10 -2.16 -1.76 14.90
N LEU A 11 -2.61 -2.90 14.40
CA LEU A 11 -1.71 -3.95 13.92
C LEU A 11 -0.81 -3.43 12.78
N GLY A 12 -1.39 -2.73 11.80
CA GLY A 12 -0.61 -2.12 10.71
C GLY A 12 0.42 -1.11 11.23
N SER A 13 0.03 -0.27 12.19
CA SER A 13 0.93 0.73 12.79
C SER A 13 2.09 0.10 13.56
N VAL A 14 1.85 -1.03 14.25
CA VAL A 14 2.92 -1.76 14.97
C VAL A 14 3.96 -2.30 13.99
N PHE A 15 3.56 -2.90 12.87
CA PHE A 15 4.52 -3.35 11.86
C PHE A 15 5.35 -2.20 11.27
N MET A 16 4.72 -1.07 10.98
CA MET A 16 5.43 0.13 10.52
C MET A 16 6.43 0.62 11.57
N LEU A 17 6.04 0.65 12.85
CA LEU A 17 6.92 1.07 13.93
C LEU A 17 8.16 0.17 14.05
N ILE A 18 7.99 -1.15 13.95
CA ILE A 18 9.10 -2.11 13.97
C ILE A 18 10.08 -1.82 12.82
N ALA A 19 9.56 -1.59 11.60
CA ALA A 19 10.40 -1.26 10.46
C ALA A 19 11.16 0.06 10.66
N LEU A 20 10.51 1.10 11.21
CA LEU A 20 11.15 2.39 11.49
C LEU A 20 12.23 2.28 12.57
N ILE A 21 12.00 1.51 13.62
CA ILE A 21 13.01 1.25 14.67
C ILE A 21 14.21 0.52 14.06
N TYR A 22 13.98 -0.48 13.22
CA TYR A 22 15.06 -1.19 12.54
C TYR A 22 15.90 -0.25 11.66
N LEU A 23 15.25 0.61 10.88
CA LEU A 23 15.92 1.61 10.06
C LEU A 23 16.72 2.61 10.92
N TYR A 24 16.17 3.02 12.05
CA TYR A 24 16.88 3.87 13.00
C TYR A 24 18.19 3.26 13.48
N PHE A 25 18.21 1.99 13.83
CA PHE A 25 19.45 1.30 14.24
C PHE A 25 20.49 1.21 13.12
N LYS A 26 20.08 1.26 11.88
CA LYS A 26 20.97 1.25 10.72
C LYS A 26 21.52 2.64 10.37
N THR A 27 20.71 3.70 10.52
CA THR A 27 21.06 5.07 10.13
C THR A 27 21.56 5.93 11.27
N GLY A 28 21.18 5.62 12.51
CA GLY A 28 21.41 6.46 13.69
C GLY A 28 20.50 7.69 13.79
N GLY A 29 19.53 7.85 12.90
CA GLY A 29 18.60 8.99 12.88
C GLY A 29 17.23 8.65 12.28
N TYR A 30 16.31 9.62 12.29
CA TYR A 30 14.96 9.48 11.70
C TYR A 30 14.78 10.35 10.44
N SER A 31 15.87 10.79 9.83
CA SER A 31 15.79 11.54 8.58
C SER A 31 15.34 10.64 7.43
N ILE A 32 14.33 11.06 6.68
CA ILE A 32 13.80 10.29 5.53
C ILE A 32 14.89 10.17 4.44
N SER A 33 15.70 11.20 4.24
CA SER A 33 16.79 11.17 3.27
C SER A 33 17.84 10.10 3.62
N ASP A 34 18.13 9.91 4.90
CA ASP A 34 19.08 8.90 5.35
C ASP A 34 18.53 7.50 5.13
N PHE A 35 17.22 7.29 5.33
CA PHE A 35 16.55 6.02 5.03
C PHE A 35 16.62 5.64 3.55
N HIS A 36 16.60 6.62 2.63
CA HIS A 36 16.72 6.36 1.20
C HIS A 36 18.13 5.98 0.76
N SER A 37 19.16 6.36 1.52
CA SER A 37 20.57 6.15 1.19
C SER A 37 21.19 4.92 1.85
N VAL A 38 20.48 4.24 2.75
CA VAL A 38 21.01 3.07 3.49
C VAL A 38 21.16 1.87 2.58
N PRO A 39 22.37 1.27 2.50
CA PRO A 39 22.56 0.02 1.80
C PRO A 39 21.90 -1.13 2.59
N LEU A 40 20.77 -1.63 2.08
CA LEU A 40 20.05 -2.75 2.67
C LEU A 40 20.25 -4.01 1.82
N SER A 41 20.46 -5.15 2.46
CA SER A 41 20.46 -6.43 1.77
C SER A 41 19.05 -6.79 1.26
N MET A 42 18.95 -7.63 0.24
CA MET A 42 17.65 -8.04 -0.32
C MET A 42 16.68 -8.62 0.73
N ARG A 43 17.19 -9.36 1.71
CA ARG A 43 16.36 -9.90 2.80
C ARG A 43 15.81 -8.80 3.71
N GLU A 44 16.64 -7.83 4.05
CA GLU A 44 16.23 -6.68 4.87
C GLU A 44 15.20 -5.83 4.14
N GLN A 45 15.44 -5.53 2.85
CA GLN A 45 14.48 -4.81 2.01
C GLN A 45 13.13 -5.52 1.95
N LEU A 46 13.12 -6.85 1.79
CA LEU A 46 11.89 -7.63 1.73
C LEU A 46 11.10 -7.56 3.04
N LEU A 47 11.77 -7.68 4.20
CA LEU A 47 11.11 -7.60 5.51
C LEU A 47 10.56 -6.19 5.77
N ILE A 48 11.31 -5.16 5.45
CA ILE A 48 10.88 -3.76 5.59
C ILE A 48 9.70 -3.48 4.65
N PHE A 49 9.78 -3.93 3.40
CA PHE A 49 8.69 -3.78 2.43
C PHE A 49 7.41 -4.46 2.91
N LEU A 50 7.49 -5.69 3.41
CA LEU A 50 6.34 -6.41 3.96
C LEU A 50 5.74 -5.70 5.17
N ALA A 51 6.56 -5.17 6.08
CA ALA A 51 6.08 -4.42 7.23
C ALA A 51 5.35 -3.13 6.81
N PHE A 52 5.90 -2.38 5.86
CA PHE A 52 5.23 -1.22 5.27
C PHE A 52 3.99 -1.60 4.46
N LEU A 53 4.05 -2.72 3.72
CA LEU A 53 2.91 -3.24 2.99
C LEU A 53 1.72 -3.51 3.90
N PHE A 54 1.91 -4.20 5.02
CA PHE A 54 0.84 -4.45 5.99
C PHE A 54 0.26 -3.14 6.54
N ALA A 55 1.12 -2.17 6.88
CA ALA A 55 0.69 -0.88 7.39
C ALA A 55 -0.14 -0.09 6.37
N PHE A 56 0.31 -0.02 5.13
CA PHE A 56 -0.33 0.77 4.09
C PHE A 56 -1.51 0.04 3.44
N ALA A 57 -1.46 -1.30 3.34
CA ALA A 57 -2.56 -2.10 2.82
C ALA A 57 -3.82 -2.02 3.71
N VAL A 58 -3.66 -1.84 5.02
CA VAL A 58 -4.78 -1.54 5.91
C VAL A 58 -5.36 -0.16 5.62
N LYS A 59 -4.53 0.85 5.38
CA LYS A 59 -4.96 2.24 5.10
C LYS A 59 -5.57 2.40 3.71
N ILE A 60 -4.98 1.78 2.67
CA ILE A 60 -5.52 1.73 1.30
C ILE A 60 -6.59 0.65 1.13
N PRO A 61 -7.19 0.13 2.12
CA PRO A 61 -7.99 -1.09 2.24
C PRO A 61 -7.85 -2.07 1.06
N MET A 62 -6.65 -2.67 0.92
CA MET A 62 -6.38 -3.69 -0.09
C MET A 62 -7.06 -5.01 0.30
N TRP A 63 -7.40 -5.83 -0.69
CA TRP A 63 -7.81 -7.20 -0.39
C TRP A 63 -6.63 -7.98 0.24
N PRO A 64 -6.80 -8.74 1.34
CA PRO A 64 -8.03 -9.08 2.07
C PRO A 64 -8.35 -8.16 3.26
N VAL A 65 -7.53 -7.16 3.58
CA VAL A 65 -7.63 -6.32 4.80
C VAL A 65 -8.57 -5.09 4.65
N HIS A 66 -9.52 -5.14 3.73
CA HIS A 66 -10.41 -4.02 3.39
C HIS A 66 -11.73 -3.98 4.18
N THR A 67 -12.10 -5.08 4.85
CA THR A 67 -13.46 -5.27 5.39
C THR A 67 -13.84 -4.32 6.53
N TRP A 68 -12.89 -3.60 7.11
CA TRP A 68 -13.14 -2.62 8.15
C TRP A 68 -13.75 -1.31 7.63
N LEU A 69 -13.45 -0.94 6.37
CA LEU A 69 -13.82 0.36 5.82
C LEU A 69 -15.33 0.52 5.59
N PRO A 70 -16.05 -0.44 4.97
CA PRO A 70 -17.51 -0.32 4.81
C PRO A 70 -18.23 -0.23 6.15
N ASP A 71 -17.81 -1.03 7.14
CA ASP A 71 -18.41 -1.02 8.47
C ASP A 71 -18.17 0.33 9.18
N ALA A 72 -16.96 0.88 9.04
CA ALA A 72 -16.60 2.17 9.61
C ALA A 72 -17.42 3.33 8.99
N HIS A 73 -17.61 3.34 7.67
CA HIS A 73 -18.40 4.37 6.98
C HIS A 73 -19.87 4.36 7.34
N VAL A 74 -20.46 3.18 7.55
CA VAL A 74 -21.89 3.08 7.92
C VAL A 74 -22.16 3.69 9.29
N GLU A 75 -21.28 3.41 10.26
CA GLU A 75 -21.45 3.85 11.65
C GLU A 75 -20.92 5.26 11.91
N ALA A 76 -19.97 5.75 11.10
CA ALA A 76 -19.37 7.06 11.30
C ALA A 76 -20.36 8.20 11.00
N PRO A 77 -20.31 9.31 11.78
CA PRO A 77 -20.98 10.55 11.41
C PRO A 77 -20.38 11.12 10.12
N THR A 78 -21.12 11.97 9.41
CA THR A 78 -20.73 12.50 8.09
C THR A 78 -19.33 13.11 8.08
N GLY A 79 -18.99 13.94 9.09
CA GLY A 79 -17.65 14.53 9.21
C GLY A 79 -16.54 13.49 9.37
N GLY A 80 -16.77 12.43 10.17
CA GLY A 80 -15.84 11.32 10.32
C GLY A 80 -15.60 10.56 9.00
N SER A 81 -16.68 10.29 8.26
CA SER A 81 -16.60 9.64 6.93
C SER A 81 -15.81 10.48 5.92
N VAL A 82 -15.95 11.81 5.94
CA VAL A 82 -15.21 12.72 5.05
C VAL A 82 -13.69 12.64 5.33
N ILE A 83 -13.29 12.72 6.59
CA ILE A 83 -11.88 12.64 6.99
C ILE A 83 -11.31 11.25 6.63
N LEU A 84 -12.08 10.20 6.87
CA LEU A 84 -11.68 8.82 6.57
C LEU A 84 -11.41 8.64 5.07
N ALA A 85 -12.33 9.10 4.21
CA ALA A 85 -12.22 8.97 2.76
C ALA A 85 -11.21 9.94 2.13
N ALA A 86 -11.15 11.19 2.63
CA ALA A 86 -10.31 12.22 2.02
C ALA A 86 -8.83 12.10 2.40
N ILE A 87 -8.52 11.80 3.65
CA ILE A 87 -7.14 11.86 4.15
C ILE A 87 -6.58 10.47 4.41
N LEU A 88 -7.28 9.65 5.20
CA LEU A 88 -6.73 8.41 5.73
C LEU A 88 -6.38 7.40 4.64
N LEU A 89 -7.24 7.26 3.62
CA LEU A 89 -6.95 6.38 2.48
C LEU A 89 -5.74 6.86 1.68
N LYS A 90 -5.63 8.17 1.43
CA LYS A 90 -4.55 8.73 0.62
C LYS A 90 -3.20 8.72 1.33
N MET A 91 -3.17 8.74 2.67
CA MET A 91 -1.94 8.54 3.43
C MET A 91 -1.27 7.19 3.15
N GLY A 92 -2.03 6.14 2.87
CA GLY A 92 -1.47 4.85 2.47
C GLY A 92 -0.76 4.92 1.11
N GLY A 93 -1.37 5.59 0.11
CA GLY A 93 -0.75 5.82 -1.21
C GLY A 93 0.52 6.67 -1.11
N TYR A 94 0.47 7.75 -0.33
CA TYR A 94 1.65 8.54 -0.02
C TYR A 94 2.75 7.70 0.63
N GLY A 95 2.39 6.81 1.56
CA GLY A 95 3.32 5.90 2.22
C GLY A 95 4.05 4.97 1.26
N PHE A 96 3.37 4.39 0.28
CA PHE A 96 4.01 3.59 -0.76
C PHE A 96 5.01 4.40 -1.58
N LEU A 97 4.60 5.58 -2.06
CA LEU A 97 5.45 6.43 -2.89
C LEU A 97 6.65 7.01 -2.14
N ARG A 98 6.49 7.38 -0.88
CA ARG A 98 7.51 8.09 -0.11
C ARG A 98 8.43 7.18 0.68
N PHE A 99 7.92 6.04 1.15
CA PHE A 99 8.67 5.12 2.02
C PHE A 99 8.96 3.79 1.34
N SER A 100 7.94 3.04 0.89
CA SER A 100 8.15 1.67 0.42
C SER A 100 9.03 1.61 -0.82
N LEU A 101 8.73 2.41 -1.84
CA LEU A 101 9.47 2.38 -3.12
C LEU A 101 10.92 2.89 -2.99
N PRO A 102 11.19 4.05 -2.34
CA PRO A 102 12.56 4.55 -2.25
C PRO A 102 13.46 3.77 -1.27
N ILE A 103 12.88 3.23 -0.18
CA ILE A 103 13.66 2.50 0.84
C ILE A 103 13.97 1.08 0.42
N ALA A 104 13.04 0.43 -0.28
CA ALA A 104 13.16 -0.97 -0.71
C ALA A 104 12.89 -1.13 -2.21
N PRO A 105 13.74 -0.57 -3.10
CA PRO A 105 13.50 -0.61 -4.55
C PRO A 105 13.54 -2.03 -5.13
N ASP A 106 14.51 -2.85 -4.72
CA ASP A 106 14.67 -4.22 -5.23
C ASP A 106 13.53 -5.13 -4.76
N ALA A 107 13.12 -5.02 -3.50
CA ALA A 107 11.97 -5.74 -2.97
C ALA A 107 10.66 -5.29 -3.63
N SER A 108 10.52 -3.99 -3.95
CA SER A 108 9.36 -3.45 -4.67
C SER A 108 9.29 -3.98 -6.10
N ALA A 109 10.42 -4.10 -6.80
CA ALA A 109 10.49 -4.70 -8.12
C ALA A 109 10.13 -6.19 -8.07
N TYR A 110 10.69 -6.92 -7.11
CA TYR A 110 10.42 -8.35 -6.94
C TYR A 110 8.94 -8.65 -6.64
N LEU A 111 8.30 -7.84 -5.80
CA LEU A 111 6.90 -8.00 -5.40
C LEU A 111 5.92 -7.23 -6.29
N SER A 112 6.38 -6.53 -7.33
CA SER A 112 5.52 -5.71 -8.20
C SER A 112 4.38 -6.52 -8.84
N SER A 113 4.66 -7.72 -9.35
CA SER A 113 3.65 -8.61 -9.93
C SER A 113 2.58 -9.03 -8.91
N PHE A 114 2.99 -9.30 -7.68
CA PHE A 114 2.06 -9.61 -6.60
C PHE A 114 1.17 -8.40 -6.23
N MET A 115 1.75 -7.21 -6.18
CA MET A 115 1.01 -5.97 -5.92
C MET A 115 0.04 -5.63 -7.04
N VAL A 116 0.43 -5.85 -8.29
CA VAL A 116 -0.45 -5.70 -9.46
C VAL A 116 -1.63 -6.68 -9.38
N ALA A 117 -1.38 -7.94 -9.05
CA ALA A 117 -2.45 -8.94 -8.89
C ALA A 117 -3.44 -8.54 -7.78
N LEU A 118 -2.95 -8.10 -6.61
CA LEU A 118 -3.82 -7.61 -5.53
C LEU A 118 -4.64 -6.38 -5.95
N SER A 119 -4.05 -5.48 -6.73
CA SER A 119 -4.74 -4.29 -7.25
C SER A 119 -5.84 -4.68 -8.24
N LEU A 120 -5.61 -5.65 -9.11
CA LEU A 120 -6.62 -6.17 -10.03
C LEU A 120 -7.76 -6.85 -9.29
N VAL A 121 -7.48 -7.63 -8.25
CA VAL A 121 -8.52 -8.21 -7.37
C VAL A 121 -9.34 -7.10 -6.73
N ALA A 122 -8.70 -6.03 -6.23
CA ALA A 122 -9.43 -4.89 -5.66
C ALA A 122 -10.32 -4.19 -6.70
N ILE A 123 -9.87 -4.02 -7.92
CA ILE A 123 -10.65 -3.37 -8.99
C ILE A 123 -11.85 -4.24 -9.40
N ILE A 124 -11.61 -5.50 -9.72
CA ILE A 124 -12.63 -6.38 -10.31
C ILE A 124 -13.56 -6.92 -9.23
N TYR A 125 -13.00 -7.64 -8.25
CA TYR A 125 -13.80 -8.32 -7.23
C TYR A 125 -14.56 -7.32 -6.34
N ILE A 126 -13.86 -6.31 -5.81
CA ILE A 126 -14.51 -5.32 -4.94
C ILE A 126 -15.46 -4.42 -5.75
N GLY A 127 -15.16 -4.14 -7.02
CA GLY A 127 -16.09 -3.45 -7.92
C GLY A 127 -17.41 -4.21 -8.11
N LEU A 128 -17.35 -5.51 -8.30
CA LEU A 128 -18.55 -6.37 -8.38
C LEU A 128 -19.32 -6.42 -7.04
N VAL A 129 -18.60 -6.51 -5.93
CA VAL A 129 -19.20 -6.45 -4.59
C VAL A 129 -19.92 -5.11 -4.37
N ALA A 130 -19.36 -3.99 -4.87
CA ALA A 130 -20.00 -2.68 -4.76
C ALA A 130 -21.39 -2.65 -5.46
N ILE A 131 -21.49 -3.22 -6.66
CA ILE A 131 -22.76 -3.26 -7.42
C ILE A 131 -23.82 -4.07 -6.69
N ALA A 132 -23.44 -5.11 -5.97
CA ALA A 132 -24.35 -5.98 -5.22
C ALA A 132 -24.86 -5.37 -3.89
N GLN A 133 -24.38 -4.18 -3.49
CA GLN A 133 -24.80 -3.57 -2.21
C GLN A 133 -26.17 -2.90 -2.32
N THR A 134 -26.99 -3.12 -1.30
CA THR A 134 -28.30 -2.46 -1.13
C THR A 134 -28.21 -1.15 -0.35
N ASP A 135 -27.18 -0.99 0.49
CA ASP A 135 -26.94 0.19 1.32
C ASP A 135 -26.05 1.18 0.55
N MET A 136 -26.54 2.41 0.37
CA MET A 136 -25.82 3.47 -0.37
C MET A 136 -24.47 3.80 0.25
N LYS A 137 -24.33 3.84 1.58
CA LYS A 137 -23.06 4.10 2.25
C LYS A 137 -22.06 2.96 2.01
N LYS A 138 -22.50 1.71 2.03
CA LYS A 138 -21.66 0.56 1.70
C LYS A 138 -21.23 0.57 0.24
N LEU A 139 -22.14 0.89 -0.69
CA LEU A 139 -21.85 1.00 -2.10
C LEU A 139 -20.72 2.02 -2.34
N ILE A 140 -20.83 3.22 -1.76
CA ILE A 140 -19.82 4.27 -1.90
C ILE A 140 -18.48 3.81 -1.28
N ALA A 141 -18.51 3.14 -0.12
CA ALA A 141 -17.31 2.63 0.52
C ALA A 141 -16.58 1.59 -0.33
N TYR A 142 -17.29 0.60 -0.86
CA TYR A 142 -16.71 -0.42 -1.75
C TYR A 142 -16.22 0.17 -3.07
N SER A 143 -16.94 1.12 -3.65
CA SER A 143 -16.50 1.87 -4.82
C SER A 143 -15.17 2.61 -4.55
N SER A 144 -15.03 3.22 -3.37
CA SER A 144 -13.77 3.87 -2.98
C SER A 144 -12.59 2.90 -2.90
N ILE A 145 -12.81 1.68 -2.40
CA ILE A 145 -11.77 0.63 -2.38
C ILE A 145 -11.34 0.26 -3.80
N SER A 146 -12.30 0.07 -4.71
CA SER A 146 -12.01 -0.23 -6.11
C SER A 146 -11.21 0.91 -6.78
N HIS A 147 -11.56 2.17 -6.54
CA HIS A 147 -10.81 3.31 -7.04
C HIS A 147 -9.39 3.38 -6.48
N MET A 148 -9.18 3.07 -5.20
CA MET A 148 -7.84 2.97 -4.63
C MET A 148 -7.02 1.83 -5.25
N GLY A 149 -7.67 0.78 -5.75
CA GLY A 149 -7.04 -0.27 -6.54
C GLY A 149 -6.36 0.25 -7.82
N PHE A 150 -6.95 1.24 -8.51
CA PHE A 150 -6.30 1.89 -9.67
C PHE A 150 -5.06 2.69 -9.26
N VAL A 151 -5.08 3.34 -8.10
CA VAL A 151 -3.92 4.09 -7.60
C VAL A 151 -2.75 3.15 -7.32
N THR A 152 -3.00 2.03 -6.62
CA THR A 152 -1.97 1.03 -6.33
C THR A 152 -1.48 0.34 -7.60
N LEU A 153 -2.37 0.03 -8.54
CA LEU A 153 -2.02 -0.51 -9.84
C LEU A 153 -1.06 0.42 -10.59
N GLY A 154 -1.42 1.71 -10.73
CA GLY A 154 -0.58 2.70 -11.41
C GLY A 154 0.79 2.85 -10.78
N THR A 155 0.87 2.85 -9.45
CA THR A 155 2.13 2.95 -8.70
C THR A 155 3.07 1.78 -9.02
N PHE A 156 2.59 0.55 -9.00
CA PHE A 156 3.44 -0.63 -9.17
C PHE A 156 3.64 -1.04 -10.63
N VAL A 157 2.69 -0.77 -11.52
CA VAL A 157 2.87 -1.00 -12.97
C VAL A 157 3.95 -0.09 -13.53
N PHE A 158 3.95 1.19 -13.17
CA PHE A 158 5.00 2.12 -13.61
C PHE A 158 6.39 1.65 -13.15
N PHE A 159 6.51 1.19 -11.93
CA PHE A 159 7.76 0.66 -11.39
C PHE A 159 8.20 -0.63 -12.08
N SER A 160 7.27 -1.52 -12.38
CA SER A 160 7.53 -2.78 -13.11
C SER A 160 7.98 -2.53 -14.56
N ILE A 161 7.35 -1.60 -15.26
CA ILE A 161 7.73 -1.24 -16.63
C ILE A 161 9.14 -0.62 -16.67
N GLY A 162 9.45 0.29 -15.73
CA GLY A 162 10.77 0.92 -15.63
C GLY A 162 11.90 -0.09 -15.43
N THR A 163 11.70 -1.13 -14.63
CA THR A 163 12.68 -2.19 -14.43
C THR A 163 12.84 -3.10 -15.67
N GLN A 164 11.76 -3.34 -16.41
CA GLN A 164 11.81 -4.15 -17.64
C GLN A 164 12.54 -3.41 -18.79
N THR A 165 12.31 -2.11 -18.95
CA THR A 165 13.01 -1.31 -19.97
C THR A 165 14.50 -1.22 -19.65
N ALA A 166 14.89 -0.99 -18.41
CA ALA A 166 16.29 -0.99 -17.99
C ALA A 166 16.97 -2.36 -18.25
N SER A 167 16.29 -3.46 -18.00
CA SER A 167 16.83 -4.81 -18.28
C SER A 167 16.94 -5.10 -19.77
N SER A 168 16.04 -4.60 -20.60
CA SER A 168 16.10 -4.75 -22.07
C SER A 168 17.23 -3.94 -22.69
N GLU A 169 17.49 -2.74 -22.17
CA GLU A 169 18.63 -1.91 -22.61
C GLU A 169 19.97 -2.54 -22.23
N THR A 170 20.13 -3.05 -21.02
CA THR A 170 21.35 -3.75 -20.60
C THR A 170 21.56 -5.04 -21.40
N MET A 171 20.50 -5.75 -21.74
CA MET A 171 20.58 -6.96 -22.57
C MET A 171 20.93 -6.64 -24.03
N SER A 172 20.44 -5.53 -24.59
CA SER A 172 20.81 -5.06 -25.93
C SER A 172 22.29 -4.63 -26.00
N LEU A 173 22.79 -3.97 -24.94
CA LEU A 173 24.20 -3.58 -24.84
C LEU A 173 25.15 -4.77 -24.65
N ALA A 174 24.69 -5.87 -24.08
CA ALA A 174 25.50 -7.09 -23.94
C ALA A 174 25.57 -7.94 -25.21
N LEU A 175 24.72 -7.67 -26.21
CA LEU A 175 24.65 -8.36 -27.48
C LEU A 175 25.36 -7.60 -28.63
N THR A 176 25.83 -6.38 -28.37
CA THR A 176 26.64 -5.55 -29.27
C THR A 176 28.10 -5.54 -28.85
#